data_366f1587a9e23e1c43f4079cdfe9f7ff
#
_entry.id   366f1587a9e23e1c43f4079cdfe9f7ff
#
_cell.length_a   1.000
_cell.length_b   1.000
_cell.length_c   1.000
_cell.angle_alpha   90.00
_cell.angle_beta   90.00
_cell.angle_gamma   90.00
#
_symmetry.space_group_name_H-M   'P 1'
#
loop_
_entity.id
_entity.type
_entity.pdbx_description
1 polymer ?
#
loop_
_entity_poly.entity_id
_entity_poly.type
_entity_poly.pdbx_seq_one_letter_code
_entity_poly.pdbx_strand_id
1 'polypeptide(L)'
;GVNARHMGLEFEVKARPAKWVEISAMLSLGSWKWDSDSVVGYAYDGYGQALAVDPATKMTYITDPGAADHQYAIINMKGINVGGSAQTTANLGVTFKPFKGFRIGAEYTLYDRNYAYYSFSGSNLAIGKTMNLLQPWRIPTAGQLDMRASYHFQIGGLNATLSGNINNLLNQ
;
A
#
# COMPACT_ATOMS: atom_id res chain seq x y z
N GLY A 1 -14.27 15.32 -7.03
CA GLY A 1 -13.16 14.48 -6.58
C GLY A 1 -13.53 13.70 -5.34
N VAL A 2 -12.69 12.75 -4.98
CA VAL A 2 -12.86 11.91 -3.77
C VAL A 2 -11.80 12.34 -2.76
N ASN A 3 -12.21 12.62 -1.53
CA ASN A 3 -11.32 13.04 -0.45
C ASN A 3 -10.93 11.83 0.41
N ALA A 4 -9.67 11.78 0.82
CA ALA A 4 -9.16 10.83 1.80
C ALA A 4 -8.43 11.57 2.92
N ARG A 5 -8.56 11.07 4.14
CA ARG A 5 -7.84 11.56 5.31
C ARG A 5 -6.74 10.57 5.68
N HIS A 6 -5.52 11.09 5.75
CA HIS A 6 -4.33 10.36 6.15
C HIS A 6 -3.79 10.94 7.45
N MET A 7 -3.61 10.10 8.45
CA MET A 7 -3.01 10.46 9.74
C MET A 7 -2.07 9.35 10.17
N GLY A 8 -1.01 9.68 10.90
CA GLY A 8 -0.09 8.68 11.39
C GLY A 8 0.93 9.22 12.38
N LEU A 9 1.65 8.28 12.98
CA LEU A 9 2.79 8.51 13.85
C LEU A 9 3.96 7.65 13.35
N GLU A 10 5.16 8.23 13.37
CA GLU A 10 6.38 7.53 13.02
C GLU A 10 7.40 7.68 14.14
N PHE A 11 8.04 6.57 14.48
CA PHE A 11 9.12 6.50 15.45
C PHE A 11 10.33 5.87 14.81
N GLU A 12 11.47 6.48 14.96
CA GLU A 12 12.75 5.92 14.52
C GLU A 12 13.76 6.01 15.67
N VAL A 13 14.47 4.91 15.89
CA VAL A 13 15.55 4.81 16.86
C VAL A 13 16.77 4.18 16.20
N LYS A 14 17.93 4.84 16.37
CA LYS A 14 19.23 4.29 16.00
C LYS A 14 20.14 4.33 17.24
N ALA A 15 20.73 3.19 17.57
CA ALA A 15 21.58 3.04 18.74
C ALA A 15 22.88 2.30 18.39
N ARG A 16 23.95 2.66 19.08
CA ARG A 16 25.24 1.98 19.04
C ARG A 16 25.67 1.63 20.47
N PRO A 17 25.09 0.57 21.05
CA PRO A 17 25.40 0.17 22.42
C PRO A 17 26.87 -0.26 22.60
N ALA A 18 27.51 -0.69 21.51
CA ALA A 18 28.94 -0.98 21.46
C ALA A 18 29.52 -0.60 20.09
N LYS A 19 30.86 -0.45 19.99
CA LYS A 19 31.53 -0.12 18.73
C LYS A 19 31.29 -1.14 17.60
N TRP A 20 30.97 -2.36 17.99
CA TRP A 20 30.78 -3.51 17.10
C TRP A 20 29.29 -3.85 16.87
N VAL A 21 28.33 -3.12 17.48
CA VAL A 21 26.88 -3.33 17.31
C VAL A 21 26.18 -2.03 16.94
N GLU A 22 25.35 -2.08 15.91
CA GLU A 22 24.41 -1.03 15.55
C GLU A 22 22.98 -1.64 15.52
N ILE A 23 22.03 -0.96 16.12
CA ILE A 23 20.62 -1.33 16.15
C ILE A 23 19.82 -0.19 15.53
N SER A 24 18.89 -0.51 14.65
CA SER A 24 17.88 0.42 14.12
C SER A 24 16.49 -0.16 14.34
N ALA A 25 15.55 0.67 14.73
CA ALA A 25 14.16 0.30 14.82
C ALA A 25 13.30 1.43 14.26
N MET A 26 12.25 1.09 13.51
CA MET A 26 11.26 2.02 12.98
C MET A 26 9.87 1.42 13.19
N LEU A 27 8.92 2.28 13.55
CA LEU A 27 7.51 1.95 13.63
C LEU A 27 6.70 3.08 13.01
N SER A 28 5.93 2.76 11.99
CA SER A 28 4.96 3.66 11.36
C SER A 28 3.55 3.13 11.62
N LEU A 29 2.71 3.96 12.21
CA LEU A 29 1.30 3.68 12.51
C LEU A 29 0.45 4.67 11.76
N GLY A 30 -0.16 4.26 10.67
CA GLY A 30 -1.04 5.08 9.85
C GLY A 30 -2.53 4.77 10.03
N SER A 31 -3.36 5.68 9.61
CA SER A 31 -4.80 5.51 9.43
C SER A 31 -5.23 6.28 8.19
N TRP A 32 -5.48 5.57 7.11
CA TRP A 32 -5.88 6.15 5.83
C TRP A 32 -7.29 5.70 5.50
N LYS A 33 -8.20 6.67 5.44
CA LYS A 33 -9.62 6.41 5.21
C LYS A 33 -10.19 7.40 4.22
N TRP A 34 -11.12 6.94 3.42
CA TRP A 34 -11.93 7.83 2.60
C TRP A 34 -12.76 8.74 3.51
N ASP A 35 -12.86 10.04 3.16
CA ASP A 35 -13.55 11.06 3.94
C ASP A 35 -14.76 11.64 3.19
N SER A 36 -15.02 11.20 1.98
CA SER A 36 -16.21 11.57 1.21
C SER A 36 -17.42 10.77 1.67
N ASP A 37 -18.50 11.45 2.03
CA ASP A 37 -19.76 10.81 2.44
C ASP A 37 -20.42 10.12 1.25
N SER A 38 -20.56 10.84 0.13
CA SER A 38 -21.21 10.35 -1.07
C SER A 38 -20.44 10.80 -2.31
N VAL A 39 -20.18 9.87 -3.20
CA VAL A 39 -19.52 10.12 -4.49
C VAL A 39 -20.47 9.68 -5.59
N VAL A 40 -20.65 10.54 -6.58
CA VAL A 40 -21.43 10.21 -7.77
C VAL A 40 -20.48 9.63 -8.81
N GLY A 41 -20.72 8.38 -9.19
CA GLY A 41 -20.04 7.71 -10.30
C GLY A 41 -20.99 7.60 -11.49
N TYR A 42 -20.61 8.19 -12.63
CA TYR A 42 -21.36 8.07 -13.87
C TYR A 42 -20.95 6.83 -14.64
N ALA A 43 -21.90 6.21 -15.34
CA ALA A 43 -21.67 5.01 -16.13
C ALA A 43 -21.15 5.35 -17.52
N TYR A 44 -20.04 4.74 -17.91
CA TYR A 44 -19.46 4.81 -19.25
C TYR A 44 -19.18 3.41 -19.78
N ASP A 45 -19.21 3.24 -21.08
CA ASP A 45 -18.76 2.01 -21.72
C ASP A 45 -17.22 1.92 -21.79
N GLY A 46 -16.70 0.82 -22.38
CA GLY A 46 -15.25 0.62 -22.56
C GLY A 46 -14.59 1.61 -23.53
N TYR A 47 -15.36 2.41 -24.26
CA TYR A 47 -14.89 3.46 -25.18
C TYR A 47 -15.06 4.87 -24.62
N GLY A 48 -15.57 5.01 -23.40
CA GLY A 48 -15.79 6.29 -22.74
C GLY A 48 -17.10 6.99 -23.14
N GLN A 49 -18.06 6.28 -23.75
CA GLN A 49 -19.37 6.81 -24.10
C GLN A 49 -20.31 6.71 -22.91
N ALA A 50 -21.06 7.77 -22.63
CA ALA A 50 -22.02 7.81 -21.52
C ALA A 50 -23.18 6.83 -21.77
N LEU A 51 -23.59 6.15 -20.70
CA LEU A 51 -24.60 5.10 -20.79
C LEU A 51 -25.89 5.52 -20.10
N ALA A 52 -27.01 5.19 -20.73
CA ALA A 52 -28.35 5.26 -20.18
C ALA A 52 -29.03 3.89 -20.21
N VAL A 53 -30.08 3.72 -19.44
CA VAL A 53 -30.91 2.50 -19.43
C VAL A 53 -32.35 2.87 -19.71
N ASP A 54 -32.93 2.27 -20.74
CA ASP A 54 -34.33 2.40 -21.05
C ASP A 54 -35.18 1.78 -19.90
N PRO A 55 -36.05 2.55 -19.27
CA PRO A 55 -36.84 2.06 -18.13
C PRO A 55 -37.84 0.97 -18.50
N ALA A 56 -38.27 0.89 -19.77
CA ALA A 56 -39.26 -0.09 -20.25
C ALA A 56 -38.57 -1.41 -20.64
N THR A 57 -37.56 -1.34 -21.49
CA THR A 57 -36.89 -2.52 -22.05
C THR A 57 -35.72 -3.03 -21.18
N LYS A 58 -35.21 -2.18 -20.27
CA LYS A 58 -33.99 -2.42 -19.47
C LYS A 58 -32.73 -2.54 -20.31
N MET A 59 -32.78 -2.15 -21.56
CA MET A 59 -31.61 -2.14 -22.45
C MET A 59 -30.76 -0.91 -22.22
N THR A 60 -29.44 -1.10 -22.27
CA THR A 60 -28.47 -0.01 -22.19
C THR A 60 -28.26 0.60 -23.57
N TYR A 61 -28.19 1.92 -23.66
CA TYR A 61 -27.93 2.68 -24.86
C TYR A 61 -26.97 3.84 -24.58
N ILE A 62 -26.36 4.37 -25.65
CA ILE A 62 -25.44 5.51 -25.56
C ILE A 62 -26.27 6.79 -25.44
N THR A 63 -25.86 7.68 -24.52
CA THR A 63 -26.45 9.00 -24.32
C THR A 63 -25.35 10.08 -24.24
N ASP A 64 -25.72 11.33 -24.12
CA ASP A 64 -24.78 12.42 -23.89
C ASP A 64 -24.34 12.49 -22.42
N PRO A 65 -23.08 12.82 -22.10
CA PRO A 65 -22.58 12.92 -20.72
C PRO A 65 -23.35 13.89 -19.86
N GLY A 66 -23.99 14.92 -20.45
CA GLY A 66 -24.84 15.91 -19.75
C GLY A 66 -26.32 15.60 -19.78
N ALA A 67 -26.76 14.48 -20.36
CA ALA A 67 -28.17 14.14 -20.48
C ALA A 67 -28.76 13.75 -19.10
N ALA A 68 -30.05 14.05 -18.93
CA ALA A 68 -30.76 13.76 -17.69
C ALA A 68 -30.92 12.25 -17.41
N ASP A 69 -30.83 11.43 -18.46
CA ASP A 69 -30.92 9.97 -18.40
C ASP A 69 -29.54 9.28 -18.24
N HIS A 70 -28.43 10.05 -18.23
CA HIS A 70 -27.10 9.49 -17.97
C HIS A 70 -27.09 8.77 -16.63
N GLN A 71 -26.83 7.49 -16.65
CA GLN A 71 -26.91 6.64 -15.47
C GLN A 71 -25.76 6.94 -14.50
N TYR A 72 -26.11 6.95 -13.23
CA TYR A 72 -25.14 7.16 -12.16
C TYR A 72 -25.44 6.24 -10.97
N ALA A 73 -24.43 6.08 -10.11
CA ALA A 73 -24.57 5.46 -8.80
C ALA A 73 -24.04 6.42 -7.74
N ILE A 74 -24.66 6.43 -6.58
CA ILE A 74 -24.18 7.15 -5.39
C ILE A 74 -23.42 6.14 -4.54
N ILE A 75 -22.17 6.45 -4.21
CA ILE A 75 -21.29 5.55 -3.46
C ILE A 75 -20.95 6.21 -2.13
N ASN A 76 -21.37 5.61 -1.03
CA ASN A 76 -20.99 6.02 0.32
C ASN A 76 -19.69 5.30 0.71
N MET A 77 -18.63 6.07 0.95
CA MET A 77 -17.31 5.51 1.21
C MET A 77 -16.63 6.05 2.48
N LYS A 78 -17.28 6.94 3.22
CA LYS A 78 -16.71 7.52 4.44
C LYS A 78 -16.32 6.46 5.46
N GLY A 79 -15.09 6.57 5.98
CA GLY A 79 -14.55 5.66 6.98
C GLY A 79 -14.03 4.32 6.42
N ILE A 80 -14.18 4.10 5.11
CA ILE A 80 -13.61 2.93 4.43
C ILE A 80 -12.09 3.09 4.31
N ASN A 81 -11.34 2.01 4.60
CA ASN A 81 -9.89 2.05 4.50
C ASN A 81 -9.42 2.24 3.05
N VAL A 82 -8.43 3.10 2.86
CA VAL A 82 -7.74 3.25 1.57
C VAL A 82 -6.78 2.07 1.41
N GLY A 83 -6.85 1.40 0.26
CA GLY A 83 -6.00 0.27 -0.06
C GLY A 83 -4.67 0.66 -0.71
N GLY A 84 -3.81 -0.33 -0.89
CA GLY A 84 -2.58 -0.23 -1.69
C GLY A 84 -1.29 -0.03 -0.92
N SER A 85 -1.35 0.20 0.38
CA SER A 85 -0.16 0.24 1.23
C SER A 85 -0.49 -0.14 2.68
N ALA A 86 0.49 -0.70 3.38
CA ALA A 86 0.35 -1.09 4.77
C ALA A 86 0.21 0.16 5.67
N GLN A 87 -0.83 0.19 6.49
CA GLN A 87 -1.05 1.27 7.47
C GLN A 87 -0.25 1.05 8.76
N THR A 88 0.36 -0.11 8.92
CA THR A 88 1.35 -0.39 9.96
C THR A 88 2.58 -1.00 9.31
N THR A 89 3.73 -0.38 9.54
CA THR A 89 5.02 -0.93 9.14
C THR A 89 5.96 -0.85 10.33
N ALA A 90 6.63 -1.95 10.65
CA ALA A 90 7.68 -1.99 11.66
C ALA A 90 8.95 -2.57 11.05
N ASN A 91 10.09 -2.04 11.42
CA ASN A 91 11.39 -2.50 10.97
C ASN A 91 12.34 -2.61 12.16
N LEU A 92 13.09 -3.70 12.22
CA LEU A 92 14.15 -3.92 13.20
C LEU A 92 15.40 -4.40 12.48
N GLY A 93 16.45 -3.60 12.54
CA GLY A 93 17.75 -3.89 11.97
C GLY A 93 18.83 -4.07 13.04
N VAL A 94 19.70 -5.05 12.86
CA VAL A 94 20.89 -5.25 13.70
C VAL A 94 22.08 -5.45 12.79
N THR A 95 23.17 -4.72 13.05
CA THR A 95 24.44 -4.87 12.31
C THR A 95 25.58 -5.12 13.30
N PHE A 96 26.35 -6.18 13.06
CA PHE A 96 27.53 -6.54 13.79
C PHE A 96 28.80 -6.23 12.96
N LYS A 97 29.81 -5.72 13.65
CA LYS A 97 31.14 -5.39 13.12
C LYS A 97 32.20 -6.09 13.99
N PRO A 98 32.34 -7.44 13.86
CA PRO A 98 33.18 -8.21 14.79
C PRO A 98 34.66 -7.89 14.68
N PHE A 99 35.14 -7.48 13.49
CA PHE A 99 36.52 -7.06 13.26
C PHE A 99 36.60 -6.00 12.16
N LYS A 100 37.77 -5.41 11.99
CA LYS A 100 38.01 -4.33 11.02
C LYS A 100 37.64 -4.78 9.60
N GLY A 101 36.84 -3.98 8.93
CA GLY A 101 36.44 -4.22 7.54
C GLY A 101 35.24 -5.13 7.36
N PHE A 102 34.87 -5.98 8.32
CA PHE A 102 33.74 -6.89 8.20
C PHE A 102 32.47 -6.35 8.85
N ARG A 103 31.35 -6.51 8.15
CA ARG A 103 30.00 -6.19 8.64
C ARG A 103 29.05 -7.30 8.24
N ILE A 104 28.18 -7.69 9.15
CA ILE A 104 27.04 -8.57 8.89
C ILE A 104 25.80 -7.96 9.55
N GLY A 105 24.71 -7.93 8.84
CA GLY A 105 23.43 -7.37 9.33
C GLY A 105 22.25 -8.20 8.93
N ALA A 106 21.23 -8.14 9.76
CA ALA A 106 19.91 -8.66 9.49
C ALA A 106 18.89 -7.55 9.73
N GLU A 107 17.84 -7.56 8.91
CA GLU A 107 16.77 -6.58 8.96
C GLU A 107 15.45 -7.30 8.78
N TYR A 108 14.54 -7.13 9.74
CA TYR A 108 13.20 -7.69 9.68
C TYR A 108 12.19 -6.57 9.50
N THR A 109 11.37 -6.67 8.47
CA THR A 109 10.30 -5.72 8.19
C THR A 109 8.95 -6.42 8.30
N LEU A 110 8.03 -5.83 9.06
CA LEU A 110 6.65 -6.27 9.24
C LEU A 110 5.70 -5.31 8.54
N TYR A 111 4.75 -5.84 7.79
CA TYR A 111 3.65 -5.11 7.16
C TYR A 111 2.33 -5.63 7.69
N ASP A 112 1.50 -4.73 8.24
CA ASP A 112 0.17 -5.06 8.73
C ASP A 112 -0.84 -3.98 8.35
N ARG A 113 -2.12 -4.29 8.49
CA ARG A 113 -3.23 -3.43 8.10
C ARG A 113 -3.09 -2.92 6.66
N ASN A 114 -2.66 -3.81 5.77
CA ASN A 114 -2.67 -3.58 4.34
C ASN A 114 -4.04 -3.98 3.79
N TYR A 115 -4.64 -3.13 2.96
CA TYR A 115 -5.96 -3.35 2.40
C TYR A 115 -5.88 -3.40 0.88
N ALA A 116 -6.70 -4.27 0.27
CA ALA A 116 -6.82 -4.35 -1.18
C ALA A 116 -7.42 -3.06 -1.76
N TYR A 117 -7.06 -2.76 -3.01
CA TYR A 117 -7.71 -1.68 -3.73
C TYR A 117 -9.18 -2.00 -4.01
N TYR A 118 -10.05 -0.98 -3.95
CA TYR A 118 -11.34 -1.08 -4.57
C TYR A 118 -11.19 -1.00 -6.09
N SER A 119 -11.77 -1.98 -6.77
CA SER A 119 -11.97 -1.91 -8.21
C SER A 119 -13.47 -1.68 -8.47
N PHE A 120 -13.78 -0.54 -9.04
CA PHE A 120 -15.14 -0.23 -9.51
C PHE A 120 -15.23 -0.68 -10.98
N SER A 121 -15.59 -1.93 -11.23
CA SER A 121 -15.99 -2.36 -12.56
C SER A 121 -17.51 -2.21 -12.71
N GLY A 122 -17.98 -1.91 -13.92
CA GLY A 122 -19.39 -1.63 -14.19
C GLY A 122 -20.37 -2.73 -13.76
N SER A 123 -19.91 -3.98 -13.64
CA SER A 123 -20.73 -5.10 -13.16
C SER A 123 -21.06 -5.04 -11.65
N ASN A 124 -20.34 -4.23 -10.86
CA ASN A 124 -20.51 -4.13 -9.41
C ASN A 124 -21.24 -2.86 -8.98
N LEU A 125 -21.56 -1.96 -9.92
CA LEU A 125 -22.27 -0.72 -9.62
C LEU A 125 -23.77 -0.95 -9.76
N ALA A 126 -24.51 -0.75 -8.66
CA ALA A 126 -25.96 -0.72 -8.68
C ALA A 126 -26.43 0.64 -9.25
N ILE A 127 -26.49 0.73 -10.58
CA ILE A 127 -26.90 1.94 -11.30
C ILE A 127 -28.25 2.44 -10.82
N GLY A 128 -28.36 3.75 -10.58
CA GLY A 128 -29.56 4.40 -10.06
C GLY A 128 -29.85 4.16 -8.58
N LYS A 129 -28.91 3.56 -7.83
CA LYS A 129 -29.04 3.26 -6.40
C LYS A 129 -27.90 3.83 -5.58
N THR A 130 -28.15 4.02 -4.29
CA THR A 130 -27.10 4.31 -3.30
C THR A 130 -26.48 3.01 -2.85
N MET A 131 -25.14 2.95 -2.93
CA MET A 131 -24.34 1.83 -2.47
C MET A 131 -23.55 2.24 -1.24
N ASN A 132 -23.54 1.40 -0.21
CA ASN A 132 -22.63 1.52 0.90
C ASN A 132 -21.46 0.56 0.67
N LEU A 133 -20.24 1.09 0.58
CA LEU A 133 -19.08 0.24 0.44
C LEU A 133 -18.82 -0.54 1.72
N LEU A 134 -18.44 -1.79 1.57
CA LEU A 134 -17.89 -2.60 2.64
C LEU A 134 -16.40 -2.29 2.80
N GLN A 135 -15.82 -2.64 3.96
CA GLN A 135 -14.38 -2.56 4.13
C GLN A 135 -13.65 -3.43 3.10
N PRO A 136 -12.55 -2.95 2.51
CA PRO A 136 -11.77 -3.76 1.59
C PRO A 136 -11.15 -4.96 2.32
N TRP A 137 -10.86 -6.01 1.58
CA TRP A 137 -10.17 -7.16 2.13
C TRP A 137 -8.85 -6.74 2.76
N ARG A 138 -8.68 -7.11 4.04
CA ARG A 138 -7.42 -6.91 4.74
C ARG A 138 -6.46 -8.03 4.34
N ILE A 139 -5.37 -7.68 3.70
CA ILE A 139 -4.30 -8.59 3.33
C ILE A 139 -3.67 -9.12 4.63
N PRO A 140 -3.37 -10.42 4.73
CA PRO A 140 -2.69 -10.99 5.89
C PRO A 140 -1.40 -10.25 6.23
N THR A 141 -1.06 -10.21 7.50
CA THR A 141 0.21 -9.66 7.98
C THR A 141 1.37 -10.41 7.33
N ALA A 142 2.32 -9.69 6.78
CA ALA A 142 3.51 -10.26 6.13
C ALA A 142 4.79 -9.75 6.81
N GLY A 143 5.79 -10.61 6.87
CA GLY A 143 7.11 -10.28 7.40
C GLY A 143 8.21 -10.66 6.41
N GLN A 144 9.23 -9.81 6.29
CA GLN A 144 10.38 -10.03 5.42
C GLN A 144 11.66 -9.95 6.24
N LEU A 145 12.51 -10.96 6.14
CA LEU A 145 13.83 -10.98 6.74
C LEU A 145 14.89 -10.90 5.64
N ASP A 146 15.68 -9.85 5.70
CA ASP A 146 16.81 -9.62 4.80
C ASP A 146 18.12 -9.73 5.56
N MET A 147 19.15 -10.29 4.93
CA MET A 147 20.49 -10.38 5.49
C MET A 147 21.49 -9.81 4.50
N ARG A 148 22.53 -9.17 5.04
CA ARG A 148 23.63 -8.62 4.25
C ARG A 148 24.95 -8.83 4.96
N ALA A 149 26.01 -9.10 4.19
CA ALA A 149 27.38 -9.15 4.68
C ALA A 149 28.31 -8.39 3.74
N SER A 150 29.31 -7.74 4.28
CA SER A 150 30.33 -7.06 3.49
C SER A 150 31.68 -7.12 4.16
N TYR A 151 32.73 -7.24 3.35
CA TYR A 151 34.11 -7.21 3.80
C TYR A 151 34.92 -6.22 2.98
N HIS A 152 35.47 -5.23 3.66
CA HIS A 152 36.34 -4.21 3.08
C HIS A 152 37.78 -4.53 3.40
N PHE A 153 38.65 -4.62 2.40
CA PHE A 153 40.05 -5.00 2.52
C PHE A 153 40.90 -4.27 1.49
N GLN A 154 42.22 -4.40 1.63
CA GLN A 154 43.18 -3.80 0.71
C GLN A 154 44.02 -4.89 0.04
N ILE A 155 44.25 -4.75 -1.27
CA ILE A 155 45.12 -5.59 -2.06
C ILE A 155 46.09 -4.67 -2.82
N GLY A 156 47.40 -4.76 -2.53
CA GLY A 156 48.42 -4.00 -3.25
C GLY A 156 48.18 -2.49 -3.29
N GLY A 157 47.63 -1.91 -2.24
CA GLY A 157 47.25 -0.47 -2.16
C GLY A 157 45.89 -0.11 -2.74
N LEU A 158 45.15 -1.03 -3.33
CA LEU A 158 43.80 -0.84 -3.81
C LEU A 158 42.80 -1.21 -2.72
N ASN A 159 41.77 -0.36 -2.52
CA ASN A 159 40.64 -0.65 -1.66
C ASN A 159 39.62 -1.53 -2.41
N ALA A 160 39.27 -2.67 -1.82
CA ALA A 160 38.28 -3.59 -2.36
C ALA A 160 37.16 -3.85 -1.35
N THR A 161 35.97 -4.10 -1.83
CA THR A 161 34.85 -4.51 -1.01
C THR A 161 34.14 -5.70 -1.66
N LEU A 162 34.04 -6.80 -0.92
CA LEU A 162 33.19 -7.93 -1.27
C LEU A 162 31.89 -7.80 -0.47
N SER A 163 30.74 -7.93 -1.14
CA SER A 163 29.43 -7.88 -0.49
C SER A 163 28.47 -8.91 -1.06
N GLY A 164 27.57 -9.38 -0.21
CA GLY A 164 26.46 -10.26 -0.57
C GLY A 164 25.23 -9.93 0.26
N ASN A 165 24.07 -10.18 -0.31
CA ASN A 165 22.78 -10.02 0.36
C ASN A 165 21.85 -11.18 0.01
N ILE A 166 20.98 -11.51 0.95
CA ILE A 166 19.89 -12.47 0.80
C ILE A 166 18.63 -11.72 1.20
N ASN A 167 17.67 -11.63 0.28
CA ASN A 167 16.39 -10.96 0.54
C ASN A 167 15.30 -12.01 0.74
N ASN A 168 14.33 -11.69 1.61
CA ASN A 168 13.19 -12.53 1.91
C ASN A 168 13.56 -13.96 2.34
N LEU A 169 14.46 -14.07 3.32
CA LEU A 169 14.97 -15.37 3.81
C LEU A 169 13.86 -16.28 4.36
N LEU A 170 12.74 -15.71 4.83
CA LEU A 170 11.59 -16.47 5.36
C LEU A 170 10.63 -16.95 4.26
N ASN A 171 10.79 -16.47 3.03
CA ASN A 171 9.95 -16.83 1.88
C ASN A 171 8.44 -16.64 2.13
N GLN A 172 8.05 -15.52 2.75
CA GLN A 172 6.67 -15.15 3.05
C GLN A 172 6.11 -14.15 2.04
#